data_86e536acfcb72171342b84c18ed8994f
#
_entry.id   86e536acfcb72171342b84c18ed8994f
#
_cell.length_a   1.000
_cell.length_b   1.000
_cell.length_c   1.000
_cell.angle_alpha   90.00
_cell.angle_beta   90.00
_cell.angle_gamma   90.00
#
_symmetry.space_group_name_H-M   'P 1'
#
loop_
_entity.id
_entity.type
_entity.pdbx_description
1 polymer ?
#
loop_
_entity_poly.entity_id
_entity_poly.type
_entity_poly.pdbx_seq_one_letter_code
_entity_poly.pdbx_strand_id
1 'polypeptide(L)'
;MTRRQTASIVFVVLCILLIAATVTLNIGWIMVTGRRLAPLVLGVITFSLIIAGLIVYTVFLVREMGITEQQDSFLNSVTHELKTPIASIRLYLETLQSREVGDAQRKEFYRVMLQDADRLQHTVEQVLRAGAARQKRRLEHRAPVDLAWLVQECVDTARTRHHLAEDAITIVASDPSSAPLVVDGDVDELRTAIANLLDNAVKYSSGPPQISVQAAGATPDTAWVRVKDAGVGIPRAQLGRIFNRFYRFQPLGSKVKGTGLGLYIVRSIAKRHGGRVFAESSGENKGATFTLELPRVTT
;
A
#
# COMPACT_ATOMS: atom_id res chain seq x y z
N MET A 1 17.20 2.65 -19.20
CA MET A 1 15.92 2.05 -19.59
C MET A 1 16.08 0.55 -19.61
N THR A 2 15.26 -0.19 -18.89
CA THR A 2 15.31 -1.65 -18.91
C THR A 2 14.76 -2.16 -20.26
N ARG A 3 15.29 -3.30 -20.74
CA ARG A 3 14.88 -3.93 -22.03
C ARG A 3 13.34 -4.11 -22.14
N ARG A 4 12.63 -4.25 -21.01
CA ARG A 4 11.16 -4.33 -20.93
C ARG A 4 10.46 -2.97 -21.11
N GLN A 5 11.01 -1.88 -20.57
CA GLN A 5 10.45 -0.53 -20.79
C GLN A 5 10.52 -0.15 -22.27
N THR A 6 11.59 -0.51 -22.93
CA THR A 6 11.73 -0.32 -24.38
C THR A 6 10.68 -1.13 -25.15
N ALA A 7 10.43 -2.40 -24.76
CA ALA A 7 9.40 -3.22 -25.39
C ALA A 7 7.99 -2.64 -25.19
N SER A 8 7.66 -2.12 -24.01
CA SER A 8 6.38 -1.46 -23.73
C SER A 8 6.17 -0.21 -24.59
N ILE A 9 7.20 0.62 -24.71
CA ILE A 9 7.15 1.84 -25.54
C ILE A 9 6.96 1.46 -27.00
N VAL A 10 7.74 0.48 -27.50
CA VAL A 10 7.61 -0.02 -28.88
C VAL A 10 6.19 -0.53 -29.15
N PHE A 11 5.59 -1.24 -28.19
CA PHE A 11 4.26 -1.79 -28.34
C PHE A 11 3.18 -0.70 -28.37
N VAL A 12 3.25 0.31 -27.49
CA VAL A 12 2.34 1.45 -27.50
C VAL A 12 2.46 2.24 -28.81
N VAL A 13 3.69 2.47 -29.29
CA VAL A 13 3.94 3.14 -30.56
C VAL A 13 3.32 2.34 -31.72
N LEU A 14 3.48 1.01 -31.72
CA LEU A 14 2.88 0.14 -32.73
C LEU A 14 1.34 0.24 -32.74
N CYS A 15 0.71 0.23 -31.57
CA CYS A 15 -0.74 0.42 -31.46
C CYS A 15 -1.21 1.79 -31.99
N ILE A 16 -0.47 2.85 -31.69
CA ILE A 16 -0.78 4.21 -32.23
C ILE A 16 -0.66 4.21 -33.75
N LEU A 17 0.38 3.59 -34.32
CA LEU A 17 0.56 3.46 -35.75
C LEU A 17 -0.57 2.67 -36.43
N LEU A 18 -1.03 1.58 -35.81
CA LEU A 18 -2.16 0.79 -36.31
C LEU A 18 -3.45 1.58 -36.28
N ILE A 19 -3.71 2.35 -35.23
CA ILE A 19 -4.88 3.25 -35.15
C ILE A 19 -4.80 4.29 -36.26
N ALA A 20 -3.66 4.95 -36.44
CA ALA A 20 -3.46 5.96 -37.49
C ALA A 20 -3.66 5.35 -38.90
N ALA A 21 -3.12 4.16 -39.16
CA ALA A 21 -3.31 3.45 -40.42
C ALA A 21 -4.79 3.13 -40.68
N THR A 22 -5.52 2.66 -39.65
CA THR A 22 -6.94 2.34 -39.74
C THR A 22 -7.78 3.60 -40.02
N VAL A 23 -7.46 4.72 -39.38
CA VAL A 23 -8.11 6.02 -39.65
C VAL A 23 -7.87 6.49 -41.09
N THR A 24 -6.64 6.39 -41.57
CA THR A 24 -6.26 6.76 -42.94
C THR A 24 -7.00 5.91 -43.98
N LEU A 25 -7.08 4.59 -43.76
CA LEU A 25 -7.86 3.66 -44.57
C LEU A 25 -9.34 3.98 -44.57
N ASN A 26 -9.90 4.36 -43.42
CA ASN A 26 -11.31 4.79 -43.28
C ASN A 26 -11.59 6.02 -44.11
N ILE A 27 -10.73 7.06 -44.04
CA ILE A 27 -10.85 8.29 -44.84
C ILE A 27 -10.78 7.96 -46.35
N GLY A 28 -9.80 7.12 -46.74
CA GLY A 28 -9.70 6.68 -48.15
C GLY A 28 -10.95 5.93 -48.61
N TRP A 29 -11.50 5.04 -47.79
CA TRP A 29 -12.75 4.35 -48.09
C TRP A 29 -13.93 5.27 -48.28
N ILE A 30 -14.09 6.29 -47.45
CA ILE A 30 -15.13 7.31 -47.54
C ILE A 30 -14.99 8.08 -48.86
N MET A 31 -13.78 8.48 -49.24
CA MET A 31 -13.53 9.22 -50.49
C MET A 31 -13.86 8.40 -51.75
N VAL A 32 -13.54 7.10 -51.76
CA VAL A 32 -13.80 6.23 -52.90
C VAL A 32 -15.25 5.85 -53.05
N THR A 33 -15.95 5.65 -51.89
CA THR A 33 -17.29 5.07 -51.85
C THR A 33 -18.41 6.11 -51.72
N GLY A 34 -18.08 7.40 -51.59
CA GLY A 34 -18.97 8.50 -51.25
C GLY A 34 -20.27 8.67 -52.04
N ARG A 35 -20.45 7.95 -53.18
CA ARG A 35 -21.69 7.94 -53.97
C ARG A 35 -22.62 6.75 -53.70
N ARG A 36 -22.22 5.77 -52.87
CA ARG A 36 -23.02 4.56 -52.53
C ARG A 36 -23.19 4.48 -51.03
N LEU A 37 -24.41 4.68 -50.52
CA LEU A 37 -24.70 4.75 -49.07
C LEU A 37 -24.42 3.44 -48.32
N ALA A 38 -24.84 2.30 -48.87
CA ALA A 38 -24.73 1.01 -48.16
C ALA A 38 -23.26 0.59 -47.87
N PRO A 39 -22.34 0.55 -48.83
CA PRO A 39 -20.96 0.21 -48.54
C PRO A 39 -20.24 1.27 -47.72
N LEU A 40 -20.62 2.54 -47.84
CA LEU A 40 -20.05 3.61 -47.01
C LEU A 40 -20.41 3.43 -45.53
N VAL A 41 -21.69 3.18 -45.23
CA VAL A 41 -22.15 2.94 -43.83
C VAL A 41 -21.50 1.69 -43.25
N LEU A 42 -21.44 0.59 -44.01
CA LEU A 42 -20.80 -0.64 -43.58
C LEU A 42 -19.30 -0.44 -43.27
N GLY A 43 -18.60 0.28 -44.13
CA GLY A 43 -17.17 0.58 -43.93
C GLY A 43 -16.94 1.42 -42.69
N VAL A 44 -17.72 2.51 -42.50
CA VAL A 44 -17.58 3.35 -41.28
C VAL A 44 -17.82 2.55 -40.01
N ILE A 45 -18.86 1.73 -39.97
CA ILE A 45 -19.15 0.88 -38.81
C ILE A 45 -18.01 -0.09 -38.54
N THR A 46 -17.52 -0.80 -39.58
CA THR A 46 -16.44 -1.78 -39.43
C THR A 46 -15.14 -1.13 -38.93
N PHE A 47 -14.72 -0.02 -39.52
CA PHE A 47 -13.51 0.68 -39.08
C PHE A 47 -13.66 1.25 -37.65
N SER A 48 -14.85 1.76 -37.30
CA SER A 48 -15.13 2.25 -35.94
C SER A 48 -15.01 1.13 -34.90
N LEU A 49 -15.51 -0.07 -35.20
CA LEU A 49 -15.39 -1.25 -34.33
C LEU A 49 -13.93 -1.68 -34.18
N ILE A 50 -13.14 -1.66 -35.28
CA ILE A 50 -11.71 -2.00 -35.22
C ILE A 50 -10.96 -0.98 -34.34
N ILE A 51 -11.21 0.33 -34.51
CA ILE A 51 -10.58 1.37 -33.70
C ILE A 51 -10.94 1.21 -32.22
N ALA A 52 -12.24 0.99 -31.91
CA ALA A 52 -12.70 0.75 -30.55
C ALA A 52 -12.01 -0.48 -29.92
N GLY A 53 -11.91 -1.59 -30.67
CA GLY A 53 -11.20 -2.80 -30.27
C GLY A 53 -9.73 -2.55 -29.97
N LEU A 54 -9.03 -1.83 -30.84
CA LEU A 54 -7.62 -1.46 -30.65
C LEU A 54 -7.41 -0.58 -29.41
N ILE A 55 -8.29 0.38 -29.15
CA ILE A 55 -8.24 1.23 -27.95
C ILE A 55 -8.41 0.39 -26.69
N VAL A 56 -9.45 -0.46 -26.64
CA VAL A 56 -9.71 -1.35 -25.51
C VAL A 56 -8.51 -2.29 -25.25
N TYR A 57 -7.98 -2.88 -26.31
CA TYR A 57 -6.82 -3.77 -26.23
C TYR A 57 -5.56 -3.05 -25.71
N THR A 58 -5.31 -1.84 -26.22
CA THR A 58 -4.18 -1.01 -25.75
C THR A 58 -4.30 -0.66 -24.27
N VAL A 59 -5.49 -0.25 -23.82
CA VAL A 59 -5.76 0.06 -22.39
C VAL A 59 -5.56 -1.18 -21.53
N PHE A 60 -6.03 -2.34 -21.99
CA PHE A 60 -5.86 -3.62 -21.29
C PHE A 60 -4.38 -3.97 -21.14
N LEU A 61 -3.60 -3.90 -22.20
CA LEU A 61 -2.17 -4.19 -22.19
C LEU A 61 -1.36 -3.25 -21.29
N VAL A 62 -1.64 -1.94 -21.34
CA VAL A 62 -0.96 -0.96 -20.48
C VAL A 62 -1.24 -1.25 -19.01
N ARG A 63 -2.47 -1.65 -18.68
CA ARG A 63 -2.82 -2.05 -17.31
C ARG A 63 -2.11 -3.33 -16.87
N GLU A 64 -2.05 -4.33 -17.73
CA GLU A 64 -1.40 -5.61 -17.42
C GLU A 64 0.10 -5.47 -17.23
N MET A 65 0.77 -4.67 -18.07
CA MET A 65 2.18 -4.33 -17.91
C MET A 65 2.46 -3.62 -16.58
N GLY A 66 1.61 -2.67 -16.17
CA GLY A 66 1.75 -1.98 -14.89
C GLY A 66 1.62 -2.92 -13.68
N ILE A 67 0.76 -3.94 -13.76
CA ILE A 67 0.61 -4.96 -12.69
C ILE A 67 1.88 -5.83 -12.61
N THR A 68 2.42 -6.23 -13.76
CA THR A 68 3.63 -7.08 -13.82
C THR A 68 4.86 -6.35 -13.28
N GLU A 69 5.07 -5.08 -13.62
CA GLU A 69 6.17 -4.26 -13.06
C GLU A 69 6.06 -4.12 -11.54
N GLN A 70 4.86 -3.95 -11.02
CA GLN A 70 4.63 -3.89 -9.57
C GLN A 70 4.96 -5.23 -8.89
N GLN A 71 4.62 -6.36 -9.50
CA GLN A 71 4.97 -7.69 -9.00
C GLN A 71 6.48 -7.95 -9.00
N ASP A 72 7.18 -7.59 -10.08
CA ASP A 72 8.64 -7.74 -10.16
C ASP A 72 9.34 -6.85 -9.12
N SER A 73 8.90 -5.60 -8.98
CA SER A 73 9.41 -4.68 -7.95
C SER A 73 9.19 -5.21 -6.53
N PHE A 74 8.03 -5.82 -6.28
CA PHE A 74 7.71 -6.44 -5.00
C PHE A 74 8.63 -7.64 -4.71
N LEU A 75 8.77 -8.59 -5.65
CA LEU A 75 9.63 -9.76 -5.48
C LEU A 75 11.06 -9.33 -5.18
N ASN A 76 11.58 -8.34 -5.90
CA ASN A 76 12.90 -7.77 -5.65
C ASN A 76 12.99 -7.12 -4.27
N SER A 77 11.97 -6.37 -3.86
CA SER A 77 11.94 -5.74 -2.52
C SER A 77 11.90 -6.77 -1.40
N VAL A 78 11.02 -7.77 -1.49
CA VAL A 78 10.92 -8.84 -0.48
C VAL A 78 12.23 -9.63 -0.40
N THR A 79 12.78 -10.01 -1.56
CA THR A 79 14.05 -10.73 -1.62
C THR A 79 15.19 -9.94 -0.96
N HIS A 80 15.24 -8.63 -1.21
CA HIS A 80 16.24 -7.76 -0.60
C HIS A 80 16.03 -7.60 0.92
N GLU A 81 14.76 -7.45 1.35
CA GLU A 81 14.43 -7.32 2.77
C GLU A 81 14.64 -8.61 3.57
N LEU A 82 14.55 -9.77 2.93
CA LEU A 82 14.91 -11.05 3.55
C LEU A 82 16.42 -11.30 3.53
N LYS A 83 17.12 -10.96 2.44
CA LYS A 83 18.55 -11.24 2.29
C LYS A 83 19.42 -10.47 3.30
N THR A 84 19.05 -9.24 3.62
CA THR A 84 19.83 -8.38 4.53
C THR A 84 19.94 -8.97 5.95
N PRO A 85 18.82 -9.26 6.65
CA PRO A 85 18.89 -9.86 7.99
C PRO A 85 19.50 -11.27 7.98
N ILE A 86 19.27 -12.08 6.94
CA ILE A 86 19.89 -13.40 6.80
C ILE A 86 21.42 -13.26 6.74
N ALA A 87 21.92 -12.31 5.93
CA ALA A 87 23.35 -12.07 5.80
C ALA A 87 23.96 -11.56 7.11
N SER A 88 23.25 -10.71 7.85
CA SER A 88 23.67 -10.21 9.16
C SER A 88 23.74 -11.33 10.19
N ILE A 89 22.70 -12.14 10.34
CA ILE A 89 22.68 -13.30 11.25
C ILE A 89 23.83 -14.24 10.92
N ARG A 90 24.01 -14.56 9.64
CA ARG A 90 25.11 -15.44 9.19
C ARG A 90 26.48 -14.89 9.55
N LEU A 91 26.71 -13.58 9.32
CA LEU A 91 27.98 -12.92 9.63
C LEU A 91 28.31 -13.03 11.14
N TYR A 92 27.33 -12.77 12.02
CA TYR A 92 27.54 -12.88 13.45
C TYR A 92 27.80 -14.31 13.90
N LEU A 93 27.09 -15.29 13.33
CA LEU A 93 27.32 -16.71 13.60
C LEU A 93 28.72 -17.14 13.13
N GLU A 94 29.15 -16.79 11.93
CA GLU A 94 30.49 -17.08 11.40
C GLU A 94 31.58 -16.41 12.26
N THR A 95 31.32 -15.18 12.76
CA THR A 95 32.25 -14.49 13.66
C THR A 95 32.38 -15.21 15.01
N LEU A 96 31.26 -15.63 15.61
CA LEU A 96 31.23 -16.38 16.85
C LEU A 96 31.91 -17.76 16.73
N GLN A 97 31.87 -18.36 15.54
CA GLN A 97 32.49 -19.65 15.27
C GLN A 97 33.99 -19.54 15.01
N SER A 98 34.44 -18.42 14.39
CA SER A 98 35.83 -18.27 13.94
C SER A 98 36.74 -17.54 14.93
N ARG A 99 36.18 -16.87 15.95
CA ARG A 99 36.94 -16.05 16.91
C ARG A 99 36.42 -16.19 18.32
N GLU A 100 37.32 -16.13 19.30
CA GLU A 100 36.91 -15.90 20.68
C GLU A 100 36.42 -14.47 20.86
N VAL A 101 35.18 -14.32 21.30
CA VAL A 101 34.50 -13.04 21.50
C VAL A 101 34.19 -12.87 22.99
N GLY A 102 34.53 -11.72 23.54
CA GLY A 102 34.24 -11.41 24.95
C GLY A 102 32.72 -11.44 25.24
N ASP A 103 32.34 -11.71 26.48
CA ASP A 103 30.95 -11.96 26.87
C ASP A 103 30.01 -10.78 26.57
N ALA A 104 30.47 -9.55 26.73
CA ALA A 104 29.67 -8.36 26.41
C ALA A 104 29.34 -8.28 24.89
N GLN A 105 30.34 -8.55 24.05
CA GLN A 105 30.19 -8.53 22.61
C GLN A 105 29.34 -9.71 22.10
N ARG A 106 29.46 -10.88 22.75
CA ARG A 106 28.65 -12.06 22.47
C ARG A 106 27.17 -11.79 22.74
N LYS A 107 26.86 -11.16 23.87
CA LYS A 107 25.46 -10.72 24.19
C LYS A 107 24.91 -9.75 23.18
N GLU A 108 25.73 -8.79 22.72
CA GLU A 108 25.33 -7.83 21.68
C GLU A 108 25.05 -8.54 20.35
N PHE A 109 25.87 -9.49 19.93
CA PHE A 109 25.65 -10.27 18.72
C PHE A 109 24.34 -11.07 18.79
N TYR A 110 24.05 -11.72 19.92
CA TYR A 110 22.77 -12.41 20.12
C TYR A 110 21.58 -11.45 20.04
N ARG A 111 21.70 -10.25 20.61
CA ARG A 111 20.66 -9.23 20.56
C ARG A 111 20.37 -8.80 19.13
N VAL A 112 21.40 -8.53 18.33
CA VAL A 112 21.24 -8.14 16.93
C VAL A 112 20.66 -9.26 16.09
N MET A 113 21.12 -10.52 16.28
CA MET A 113 20.58 -11.68 15.58
C MET A 113 19.10 -11.91 15.90
N LEU A 114 18.67 -11.73 17.15
CA LEU A 114 17.27 -11.81 17.54
C LEU A 114 16.43 -10.72 16.85
N GLN A 115 16.90 -9.48 16.85
CA GLN A 115 16.21 -8.39 16.15
C GLN A 115 16.07 -8.65 14.63
N ASP A 116 17.10 -9.22 14.02
CA ASP A 116 17.06 -9.58 12.60
C ASP A 116 16.11 -10.77 12.35
N ALA A 117 16.02 -11.74 13.26
CA ALA A 117 15.06 -12.85 13.18
C ALA A 117 13.60 -12.35 13.32
N ASP A 118 13.32 -11.46 14.28
CA ASP A 118 12.01 -10.84 14.44
C ASP A 118 11.60 -10.04 13.20
N ARG A 119 12.55 -9.34 12.59
CA ARG A 119 12.34 -8.63 11.34
C ARG A 119 11.98 -9.54 10.17
N LEU A 120 12.68 -10.70 10.07
CA LEU A 120 12.37 -11.73 9.08
C LEU A 120 10.95 -12.26 9.27
N GLN A 121 10.60 -12.64 10.50
CA GLN A 121 9.26 -13.14 10.82
C GLN A 121 8.18 -12.13 10.43
N HIS A 122 8.35 -10.86 10.81
CA HIS A 122 7.41 -9.80 10.45
C HIS A 122 7.25 -9.64 8.92
N THR A 123 8.36 -9.72 8.16
CA THR A 123 8.31 -9.64 6.69
C THR A 123 7.56 -10.81 6.09
N VAL A 124 7.79 -12.03 6.57
CA VAL A 124 7.07 -13.24 6.13
C VAL A 124 5.58 -13.14 6.44
N GLU A 125 5.21 -12.71 7.66
CA GLU A 125 3.81 -12.52 8.04
C GLU A 125 3.11 -11.47 7.18
N GLN A 126 3.76 -10.36 6.84
CA GLN A 126 3.20 -9.35 5.92
C GLN A 126 2.90 -9.96 4.54
N VAL A 127 3.80 -10.78 4.01
CA VAL A 127 3.61 -11.45 2.71
C VAL A 127 2.43 -12.42 2.77
N LEU A 128 2.33 -13.23 3.83
CA LEU A 128 1.24 -14.19 4.03
C LEU A 128 -0.11 -13.48 4.19
N ARG A 129 -0.16 -12.42 5.01
CA ARG A 129 -1.38 -11.61 5.22
C ARG A 129 -1.83 -10.93 3.91
N ALA A 130 -0.90 -10.42 3.11
CA ALA A 130 -1.22 -9.85 1.80
C ALA A 130 -1.72 -10.91 0.78
N GLY A 131 -1.26 -12.16 0.91
CA GLY A 131 -1.78 -13.31 0.17
C GLY A 131 -3.21 -13.65 0.58
N ALA A 132 -3.46 -13.80 1.88
CA ALA A 132 -4.76 -14.10 2.47
C ALA A 132 -5.80 -13.00 2.21
N ALA A 133 -5.38 -11.74 2.16
CA ALA A 133 -6.24 -10.58 1.87
C ALA A 133 -6.92 -10.65 0.48
N ARG A 134 -6.42 -11.49 -0.45
CA ARG A 134 -7.04 -11.75 -1.76
C ARG A 134 -8.24 -12.72 -1.69
N GLN A 135 -8.25 -13.61 -0.70
CA GLN A 135 -9.37 -14.52 -0.51
C GLN A 135 -10.51 -13.75 0.18
N LYS A 136 -11.71 -13.79 -0.41
CA LYS A 136 -12.95 -13.28 0.19
C LYS A 136 -13.38 -14.20 1.37
N ARG A 137 -12.50 -14.43 2.36
CA ARG A 137 -12.92 -15.12 3.56
C ARG A 137 -13.85 -14.21 4.35
N ARG A 138 -15.00 -14.72 4.73
CA ARG A 138 -15.85 -14.10 5.75
C ARG A 138 -14.99 -13.96 7.02
N LEU A 139 -15.16 -12.85 7.73
CA LEU A 139 -14.56 -12.68 9.06
C LEU A 139 -15.10 -13.81 9.96
N GLU A 140 -14.22 -14.70 10.40
CA GLU A 140 -14.59 -15.89 11.18
C GLU A 140 -14.85 -15.53 12.65
N HIS A 141 -14.25 -14.42 13.14
CA HIS A 141 -14.31 -14.00 14.55
C HIS A 141 -14.73 -12.53 14.65
N ARG A 142 -16.01 -12.24 14.41
CA ARG A 142 -16.56 -10.90 14.66
C ARG A 142 -17.01 -10.76 16.09
N ALA A 143 -16.59 -9.68 16.74
CA ALA A 143 -16.98 -9.29 18.08
C ALA A 143 -17.08 -7.76 18.18
N PRO A 144 -17.83 -7.24 19.15
CA PRO A 144 -17.78 -5.82 19.48
C PRO A 144 -16.37 -5.43 19.92
N VAL A 145 -15.75 -4.45 19.24
CA VAL A 145 -14.40 -3.96 19.52
C VAL A 145 -14.47 -2.48 19.87
N ASP A 146 -13.96 -2.12 21.04
CA ASP A 146 -13.77 -0.72 21.42
C ASP A 146 -12.52 -0.16 20.71
N LEU A 147 -12.73 0.78 19.80
CA LEU A 147 -11.65 1.40 19.03
C LEU A 147 -10.73 2.27 19.89
N ALA A 148 -11.24 2.90 20.94
CA ALA A 148 -10.41 3.74 21.80
C ALA A 148 -9.40 2.89 22.56
N TRP A 149 -9.86 1.78 23.15
CA TRP A 149 -8.99 0.79 23.80
C TRP A 149 -7.96 0.19 22.81
N LEU A 150 -8.41 -0.20 21.63
CA LEU A 150 -7.54 -0.81 20.64
C LEU A 150 -6.46 0.16 20.14
N VAL A 151 -6.80 1.44 19.94
CA VAL A 151 -5.85 2.49 19.58
C VAL A 151 -4.79 2.66 20.67
N GLN A 152 -5.20 2.71 21.95
CA GLN A 152 -4.26 2.81 23.07
C GLN A 152 -3.27 1.64 23.08
N GLU A 153 -3.76 0.41 22.98
CA GLU A 153 -2.93 -0.81 22.93
C GLU A 153 -1.93 -0.77 21.74
N CYS A 154 -2.39 -0.35 20.56
CA CYS A 154 -1.54 -0.24 19.38
C CYS A 154 -0.46 0.84 19.53
N VAL A 155 -0.79 1.98 20.14
CA VAL A 155 0.17 3.07 20.38
C VAL A 155 1.24 2.61 21.37
N ASP A 156 0.88 1.97 22.47
CA ASP A 156 1.83 1.49 23.48
C ASP A 156 2.75 0.41 22.88
N THR A 157 2.20 -0.48 22.05
CA THR A 157 2.97 -1.47 21.30
C THR A 157 3.93 -0.80 20.32
N ALA A 158 3.51 0.23 19.61
CA ALA A 158 4.35 0.96 18.66
C ALA A 158 5.49 1.72 19.37
N ARG A 159 5.21 2.38 20.51
CA ARG A 159 6.22 3.04 21.33
C ARG A 159 7.32 2.06 21.77
N THR A 160 6.91 0.91 22.29
CA THR A 160 7.86 -0.14 22.74
C THR A 160 8.67 -0.70 21.58
N ARG A 161 8.02 -1.05 20.46
CA ARG A 161 8.69 -1.66 19.29
C ARG A 161 9.70 -0.74 18.64
N HIS A 162 9.39 0.55 18.54
CA HIS A 162 10.23 1.54 17.88
C HIS A 162 11.10 2.33 18.85
N HIS A 163 11.12 1.97 20.14
CA HIS A 163 11.86 2.67 21.21
C HIS A 163 11.60 4.19 21.21
N LEU A 164 10.34 4.59 21.08
CA LEU A 164 9.93 5.99 21.01
C LEU A 164 9.76 6.59 22.38
N ALA A 165 10.01 7.89 22.49
CA ALA A 165 9.64 8.68 23.65
C ALA A 165 8.10 8.80 23.75
N GLU A 166 7.57 9.06 24.94
CA GLU A 166 6.12 9.13 25.16
C GLU A 166 5.43 10.22 24.34
N ASP A 167 6.11 11.33 24.10
CA ASP A 167 5.65 12.49 23.34
C ASP A 167 5.69 12.28 21.81
N ALA A 168 6.40 11.26 21.33
CA ALA A 168 6.51 10.96 19.91
C ALA A 168 5.17 10.57 19.27
N ILE A 169 4.27 9.95 20.04
CA ILE A 169 2.92 9.61 19.60
C ILE A 169 1.93 10.17 20.65
N THR A 170 1.13 11.13 20.23
CA THR A 170 0.10 11.74 21.08
C THR A 170 -1.27 11.19 20.71
N ILE A 171 -2.01 10.67 21.69
CA ILE A 171 -3.42 10.31 21.52
C ILE A 171 -4.26 11.55 21.80
N VAL A 172 -4.98 12.01 20.79
CA VAL A 172 -5.94 13.11 20.92
C VAL A 172 -7.23 12.55 21.49
N ALA A 173 -7.56 12.99 22.71
CA ALA A 173 -8.76 12.54 23.38
C ALA A 173 -10.01 12.84 22.55
N SER A 174 -10.91 11.87 22.44
CA SER A 174 -12.27 12.11 21.96
C SER A 174 -13.04 12.91 23.02
N ASP A 175 -14.09 13.61 22.61
CA ASP A 175 -14.98 14.28 23.55
C ASP A 175 -15.49 13.26 24.62
N PRO A 176 -15.26 13.50 25.92
CA PRO A 176 -15.71 12.59 26.97
C PRO A 176 -17.23 12.32 26.98
N SER A 177 -18.01 13.20 26.33
CA SER A 177 -19.46 13.06 26.17
C SER A 177 -19.84 12.16 24.98
N SER A 178 -18.87 11.71 24.17
CA SER A 178 -19.16 10.86 23.03
C SER A 178 -19.45 9.42 23.46
N ALA A 179 -20.50 8.82 22.90
CA ALA A 179 -20.86 7.42 23.13
C ALA A 179 -19.72 6.47 22.71
N PRO A 180 -19.62 5.26 23.34
CA PRO A 180 -18.54 4.30 23.08
C PRO A 180 -18.32 4.05 21.57
N LEU A 181 -17.06 4.03 21.16
CA LEU A 181 -16.67 3.81 19.75
C LEU A 181 -16.57 2.32 19.45
N VAL A 182 -17.70 1.61 19.51
CA VAL A 182 -17.74 0.17 19.27
C VAL A 182 -18.02 -0.13 17.80
N VAL A 183 -17.19 -0.99 17.21
CA VAL A 183 -17.36 -1.53 15.86
C VAL A 183 -17.47 -3.05 15.91
N ASP A 184 -18.20 -3.65 14.97
CA ASP A 184 -18.28 -5.11 14.84
C ASP A 184 -17.16 -5.60 13.92
N GLY A 185 -16.18 -6.33 14.47
CA GLY A 185 -15.00 -6.72 13.70
C GLY A 185 -14.12 -7.77 14.36
N ASP A 186 -13.11 -8.17 13.63
CA ASP A 186 -12.02 -9.02 14.10
C ASP A 186 -10.93 -8.13 14.73
N VAL A 187 -10.73 -8.28 16.03
CA VAL A 187 -9.79 -7.44 16.80
C VAL A 187 -8.35 -7.54 16.29
N ASP A 188 -7.91 -8.73 15.84
CA ASP A 188 -6.54 -8.95 15.35
C ASP A 188 -6.31 -8.33 13.97
N GLU A 189 -7.33 -8.36 13.11
CA GLU A 189 -7.29 -7.63 11.86
C GLU A 189 -7.29 -6.13 12.06
N LEU A 190 -8.16 -5.60 12.93
CA LEU A 190 -8.21 -4.16 13.24
C LEU A 190 -6.91 -3.68 13.89
N ARG A 191 -6.35 -4.47 14.83
CA ARG A 191 -5.01 -4.24 15.41
C ARG A 191 -3.95 -4.18 14.31
N THR A 192 -3.97 -5.13 13.37
CA THR A 192 -3.05 -5.14 12.24
C THR A 192 -3.19 -3.89 11.37
N ALA A 193 -4.40 -3.42 11.11
CA ALA A 193 -4.63 -2.21 10.32
C ALA A 193 -4.05 -0.96 11.02
N ILE A 194 -4.35 -0.76 12.29
CA ILE A 194 -3.86 0.39 13.09
C ILE A 194 -2.33 0.33 13.20
N ALA A 195 -1.76 -0.83 13.51
CA ALA A 195 -0.31 -1.01 13.59
C ALA A 195 0.40 -0.66 12.27
N ASN A 196 -0.14 -1.06 11.11
CA ASN A 196 0.42 -0.69 9.81
C ASN A 196 0.37 0.82 9.55
N LEU A 197 -0.66 1.53 10.03
CA LEU A 197 -0.73 2.99 9.92
C LEU A 197 0.32 3.65 10.81
N LEU A 198 0.50 3.19 12.05
CA LEU A 198 1.51 3.68 12.98
C LEU A 198 2.93 3.41 12.49
N ASP A 199 3.22 2.19 12.03
CA ASP A 199 4.52 1.82 11.45
C ASP A 199 4.87 2.70 10.25
N ASN A 200 3.89 3.02 9.40
CA ASN A 200 4.10 3.97 8.30
C ASN A 200 4.41 5.37 8.80
N ALA A 201 3.68 5.89 9.78
CA ALA A 201 3.89 7.21 10.34
C ALA A 201 5.30 7.35 10.94
N VAL A 202 5.78 6.35 11.69
CA VAL A 202 7.16 6.30 12.20
C VAL A 202 8.17 6.24 11.07
N LYS A 203 7.97 5.35 10.13
CA LYS A 203 8.89 5.05 9.02
C LYS A 203 9.11 6.22 8.06
N TYR A 204 8.07 7.02 7.82
CA TYR A 204 8.11 8.15 6.90
C TYR A 204 8.31 9.50 7.58
N SER A 205 8.58 9.52 8.89
CA SER A 205 8.99 10.72 9.62
C SER A 205 10.34 11.24 9.12
N SER A 206 10.45 12.56 8.97
CA SER A 206 11.67 13.25 8.48
C SER A 206 12.68 13.60 9.59
N GLY A 207 12.44 13.12 10.81
CA GLY A 207 13.24 13.39 12.02
C GLY A 207 12.63 12.61 13.19
N PRO A 208 12.75 13.11 14.44
CA PRO A 208 12.02 12.52 15.57
C PRO A 208 10.52 12.43 15.21
N PRO A 209 9.89 11.25 15.35
CA PRO A 209 8.49 11.08 14.99
C PRO A 209 7.59 12.02 15.80
N GLN A 210 6.71 12.72 15.10
CA GLN A 210 5.63 13.52 15.68
C GLN A 210 4.32 13.03 15.08
N ILE A 211 3.65 12.17 15.82
CA ILE A 211 2.46 11.46 15.34
C ILE A 211 1.30 11.78 16.28
N SER A 212 0.15 12.14 15.72
CA SER A 212 -1.08 12.24 16.46
C SER A 212 -2.08 11.17 16.03
N VAL A 213 -2.68 10.50 17.00
CA VAL A 213 -3.68 9.45 16.77
C VAL A 213 -4.98 9.88 17.44
N GLN A 214 -6.07 9.73 16.72
CA GLN A 214 -7.39 10.05 17.23
C GLN A 214 -8.39 8.98 16.80
N ALA A 215 -9.27 8.58 17.69
CA ALA A 215 -10.46 7.81 17.37
C ALA A 215 -11.69 8.64 17.70
N ALA A 216 -12.66 8.74 16.79
CA ALA A 216 -13.90 9.48 17.03
C ALA A 216 -15.06 8.94 16.18
N GLY A 217 -16.29 9.30 16.54
CA GLY A 217 -17.46 9.10 15.68
C GLY A 217 -17.48 10.15 14.56
N ALA A 218 -17.68 9.72 13.32
CA ALA A 218 -17.91 10.64 12.21
C ALA A 218 -19.39 11.00 12.09
N THR A 219 -20.24 9.99 12.27
CA THR A 219 -21.71 10.08 12.30
C THR A 219 -22.21 9.09 13.36
N PRO A 220 -23.52 9.05 13.67
CA PRO A 220 -24.06 8.01 14.55
C PRO A 220 -23.68 6.59 14.13
N ASP A 221 -23.59 6.33 12.81
CA ASP A 221 -23.37 5.02 12.21
C ASP A 221 -21.92 4.73 11.81
N THR A 222 -20.99 5.68 11.98
CA THR A 222 -19.59 5.51 11.56
C THR A 222 -18.62 6.01 12.63
N ALA A 223 -17.56 5.22 12.83
CA ALA A 223 -16.41 5.57 13.64
C ALA A 223 -15.14 5.60 12.77
N TRP A 224 -14.17 6.38 13.14
CA TRP A 224 -12.90 6.45 12.44
C TRP A 224 -11.71 6.46 13.40
N VAL A 225 -10.59 5.93 12.90
CA VAL A 225 -9.25 6.09 13.49
C VAL A 225 -8.42 6.90 12.51
N ARG A 226 -7.83 7.98 12.99
CA ARG A 226 -6.99 8.89 12.21
C ARG A 226 -5.57 8.89 12.78
N VAL A 227 -4.60 8.65 11.90
CA VAL A 227 -3.17 8.75 12.20
C VAL A 227 -2.59 9.86 11.34
N LYS A 228 -2.08 10.91 11.99
CA LYS A 228 -1.45 12.08 11.34
C LYS A 228 0.03 12.09 11.68
N ASP A 229 0.88 12.22 10.69
CA ASP A 229 2.33 12.37 10.80
C ASP A 229 2.79 13.74 10.29
N ALA A 230 3.98 14.15 10.72
CA ALA A 230 4.70 15.33 10.23
C ALA A 230 5.85 14.93 9.28
N GLY A 231 5.67 13.84 8.52
CA GLY A 231 6.70 13.24 7.68
C GLY A 231 6.85 13.87 6.30
N VAL A 232 7.42 13.06 5.38
CA VAL A 232 7.75 13.46 4.00
C VAL A 232 6.56 13.86 3.14
N GLY A 233 5.34 13.60 3.58
CA GLY A 233 4.11 13.90 2.83
C GLY A 233 3.93 13.08 1.56
N ILE A 234 2.80 13.30 0.87
CA ILE A 234 2.41 12.51 -0.30
C ILE A 234 1.91 13.44 -1.40
N PRO A 235 2.51 13.42 -2.61
CA PRO A 235 2.00 14.18 -3.75
C PRO A 235 0.55 13.77 -4.09
N ARG A 236 -0.28 14.74 -4.45
CA ARG A 236 -1.71 14.54 -4.71
C ARG A 236 -1.98 13.44 -5.75
N ALA A 237 -1.15 13.33 -6.77
CA ALA A 237 -1.25 12.30 -7.81
C ALA A 237 -1.02 10.87 -7.29
N GLN A 238 -0.42 10.71 -6.10
CA GLN A 238 -0.08 9.41 -5.52
C GLN A 238 -1.08 8.93 -4.46
N LEU A 239 -1.90 9.83 -3.88
CA LEU A 239 -2.83 9.53 -2.79
C LEU A 239 -3.76 8.34 -3.06
N GLY A 240 -4.28 8.23 -4.29
CA GLY A 240 -5.13 7.09 -4.68
C GLY A 240 -4.35 5.79 -4.93
N ARG A 241 -3.04 5.87 -5.18
CA ARG A 241 -2.19 4.73 -5.59
C ARG A 241 -1.49 4.05 -4.42
N ILE A 242 -1.23 4.77 -3.32
CA ILE A 242 -0.49 4.25 -2.16
C ILE A 242 -1.15 3.04 -1.49
N PHE A 243 -2.45 2.83 -1.70
CA PHE A 243 -3.20 1.67 -1.21
C PHE A 243 -3.21 0.48 -2.19
N ASN A 244 -2.56 0.62 -3.34
CA ASN A 244 -2.46 -0.48 -4.30
C ASN A 244 -1.40 -1.48 -3.82
N ARG A 245 -1.63 -2.75 -4.10
CA ARG A 245 -0.72 -3.84 -3.77
C ARG A 245 0.64 -3.60 -4.42
N PHE A 246 1.73 -3.75 -3.64
CA PHE A 246 3.12 -3.57 -4.07
C PHE A 246 3.51 -2.15 -4.47
N TYR A 247 2.57 -1.20 -4.36
CA TYR A 247 2.87 0.18 -4.70
C TYR A 247 3.70 0.85 -3.62
N ARG A 248 4.75 1.57 -4.05
CA ARG A 248 5.61 2.36 -3.18
C ARG A 248 5.82 3.73 -3.81
N PHE A 249 5.53 4.76 -3.06
CA PHE A 249 6.01 6.09 -3.36
C PHE A 249 7.36 6.28 -2.66
N GLN A 250 8.40 6.58 -3.44
CA GLN A 250 9.72 6.89 -2.93
C GLN A 250 10.04 8.34 -3.29
N PRO A 251 10.05 9.27 -2.30
CA PRO A 251 10.57 10.62 -2.52
C PRO A 251 12.03 10.56 -2.98
N LEU A 252 12.44 11.51 -3.81
CA LEU A 252 13.83 11.62 -4.28
C LEU A 252 14.78 11.70 -3.06
N GLY A 253 15.77 10.82 -3.02
CA GLY A 253 16.74 10.74 -1.90
C GLY A 253 16.31 9.91 -0.69
N SER A 254 15.07 9.41 -0.64
CA SER A 254 14.60 8.58 0.46
C SER A 254 15.12 7.14 0.34
N LYS A 255 15.80 6.65 1.39
CA LYS A 255 16.25 5.25 1.53
C LYS A 255 15.24 4.38 2.31
N VAL A 256 14.00 4.84 2.46
CA VAL A 256 12.98 4.12 3.24
C VAL A 256 12.71 2.75 2.61
N LYS A 257 13.00 1.67 3.36
CA LYS A 257 12.79 0.28 2.93
C LYS A 257 11.36 -0.17 3.22
N GLY A 258 10.83 -1.13 2.46
CA GLY A 258 9.52 -1.74 2.74
C GLY A 258 8.92 -2.48 1.57
N THR A 259 7.99 -3.38 1.87
CA THR A 259 7.35 -4.30 0.91
C THR A 259 6.26 -3.66 0.05
N GLY A 260 5.72 -2.49 0.43
CA GLY A 260 4.55 -1.88 -0.22
C GLY A 260 3.24 -2.65 0.04
N LEU A 261 3.18 -3.43 1.12
CA LEU A 261 2.02 -4.23 1.49
C LEU A 261 1.20 -3.62 2.62
N GLY A 262 1.79 -2.82 3.52
CA GLY A 262 1.13 -2.33 4.73
C GLY A 262 -0.19 -1.61 4.44
N LEU A 263 -0.19 -0.58 3.60
CA LEU A 263 -1.42 0.17 3.26
C LEU A 263 -2.42 -0.67 2.44
N TYR A 264 -1.96 -1.60 1.61
CA TYR A 264 -2.84 -2.55 0.94
C TYR A 264 -3.56 -3.47 1.94
N ILE A 265 -2.85 -3.95 2.97
CA ILE A 265 -3.44 -4.75 4.06
C ILE A 265 -4.50 -3.92 4.79
N VAL A 266 -4.19 -2.66 5.16
CA VAL A 266 -5.17 -1.75 5.78
C VAL A 266 -6.43 -1.61 4.93
N ARG A 267 -6.27 -1.36 3.61
CA ARG A 267 -7.41 -1.26 2.69
C ARG A 267 -8.23 -2.55 2.61
N SER A 268 -7.57 -3.70 2.61
CA SER A 268 -8.25 -5.00 2.58
C SER A 268 -9.05 -5.24 3.85
N ILE A 269 -8.47 -4.94 5.02
CA ILE A 269 -9.12 -5.05 6.32
C ILE A 269 -10.32 -4.10 6.39
N ALA A 270 -10.13 -2.82 6.05
CA ALA A 270 -11.22 -1.84 6.01
C ALA A 270 -12.42 -2.35 5.19
N LYS A 271 -12.16 -2.84 3.96
CA LYS A 271 -13.21 -3.37 3.09
C LYS A 271 -13.92 -4.60 3.65
N ARG A 272 -13.20 -5.52 4.32
CA ARG A 272 -13.81 -6.70 4.95
C ARG A 272 -14.72 -6.33 6.11
N HIS A 273 -14.41 -5.22 6.79
CA HIS A 273 -15.22 -4.67 7.87
C HIS A 273 -16.32 -3.70 7.39
N GLY A 274 -16.57 -3.63 6.06
CA GLY A 274 -17.59 -2.75 5.49
C GLY A 274 -17.23 -1.26 5.51
N GLY A 275 -15.97 -0.94 5.84
CA GLY A 275 -15.45 0.41 5.91
C GLY A 275 -14.57 0.80 4.73
N ARG A 276 -13.84 1.90 4.89
CA ARG A 276 -12.89 2.43 3.92
C ARG A 276 -11.66 3.03 4.59
N VAL A 277 -10.59 3.16 3.82
CA VAL A 277 -9.39 3.90 4.22
C VAL A 277 -9.02 4.88 3.13
N PHE A 278 -8.59 6.07 3.53
CA PHE A 278 -8.10 7.11 2.64
C PHE A 278 -6.98 7.90 3.29
N ALA A 279 -6.26 8.69 2.48
CA ALA A 279 -5.18 9.53 2.95
C ALA A 279 -5.32 10.94 2.40
N GLU A 280 -4.89 11.91 3.20
CA GLU A 280 -4.85 13.32 2.87
C GLU A 280 -3.42 13.83 3.13
N SER A 281 -2.93 14.67 2.23
CA SER A 281 -1.64 15.36 2.39
C SER A 281 -1.64 16.63 1.57
N SER A 282 -1.06 17.68 2.13
CA SER A 282 -0.88 18.96 1.43
C SER A 282 0.31 18.97 0.46
N GLY A 283 1.00 17.83 0.31
CA GLY A 283 2.16 17.66 -0.58
C GLY A 283 3.42 17.25 0.14
N GLU A 284 4.55 17.31 -0.57
CA GLU A 284 5.85 16.90 -0.03
C GLU A 284 6.25 17.74 1.17
N ASN A 285 6.86 17.09 2.18
CA ASN A 285 7.30 17.67 3.46
C ASN A 285 6.18 18.37 4.27
N LYS A 286 4.91 17.97 4.03
CA LYS A 286 3.75 18.50 4.76
C LYS A 286 3.05 17.46 5.63
N GLY A 287 3.69 16.29 5.79
CA GLY A 287 3.10 15.16 6.48
C GLY A 287 1.91 14.55 5.75
N ALA A 288 1.32 13.55 6.34
CA ALA A 288 0.12 12.89 5.84
C ALA A 288 -0.85 12.57 6.98
N THR A 289 -2.11 12.40 6.61
CA THR A 289 -3.17 11.97 7.51
C THR A 289 -3.86 10.76 6.89
N PHE A 290 -3.84 9.64 7.60
CA PHE A 290 -4.52 8.41 7.19
C PHE A 290 -5.76 8.23 8.04
N THR A 291 -6.91 8.00 7.40
CA THR A 291 -8.20 7.80 8.09
C THR A 291 -8.75 6.43 7.74
N LEU A 292 -8.92 5.58 8.76
CA LEU A 292 -9.63 4.31 8.70
C LEU A 292 -11.06 4.55 9.22
N GLU A 293 -12.05 4.40 8.37
CA GLU A 293 -13.47 4.60 8.68
C GLU A 293 -14.18 3.25 8.67
N LEU A 294 -14.97 2.97 9.71
CA LEU A 294 -15.63 1.69 9.95
C LEU A 294 -17.10 1.92 10.35
N PRO A 295 -18.00 1.00 9.99
CA PRO A 295 -19.37 1.02 10.52
C PRO A 295 -19.36 0.87 12.05
N ARG A 296 -20.11 1.73 12.73
CA ARG A 296 -20.30 1.70 14.18
C ARG A 296 -21.48 0.83 14.53
N VAL A 297 -21.37 0.08 15.62
CA VAL A 297 -22.53 -0.61 16.21
C VAL A 297 -23.29 0.42 17.03
N THR A 298 -24.48 0.78 16.57
CA THR A 298 -25.43 1.58 17.36
C THR A 298 -26.06 0.65 18.39
N THR A 299 -25.76 0.88 19.65
CA THR A 299 -26.44 0.22 20.79
C THR A 299 -27.79 0.81 20.98
#